data_508388a16a6a37a1304109c1ba90a10b
#
_entry.id   508388a16a6a37a1304109c1ba90a10b
#
_cell.length_a   1.000
_cell.length_b   1.000
_cell.length_c   1.000
_cell.angle_alpha   90.00
_cell.angle_beta   90.00
_cell.angle_gamma   90.00
#
_symmetry.space_group_name_H-M   'P 1'
#
loop_
_entity.id
_entity.type
_entity.pdbx_description
1 polymer ?
#
loop_
_entity_poly.entity_id
_entity_poly.type
_entity_poly.pdbx_seq_one_letter_code
_entity_poly.pdbx_strand_id
1 'polypeptide(L)'
;MNILLLGGAGSLINQMILKLRKEGHRVFVLTGDRYKKQNYEKVFETYNFPYNSEDLSEIIESVNPDVTLFMGAFDTNYRWDKEEREMVRYTSDLMNILVAHTKIKKDKFILLSSDEVYQGNYEDEIGEDVRPSGTKIRAKTLIQAEEICDNFRNNWGMDILIL
;
A
#
# COMPACT_ATOMS: atom_id res chain seq x y z
N MET A 1 6.74 12.47 12.84
CA MET A 1 5.70 11.45 12.73
C MET A 1 6.36 10.09 12.50
N ASN A 2 5.71 9.02 12.94
CA ASN A 2 6.06 7.65 12.57
C ASN A 2 5.29 7.31 11.29
N ILE A 3 6.01 6.98 10.23
CA ILE A 3 5.42 6.64 8.93
C ILE A 3 5.77 5.20 8.60
N LEU A 4 4.76 4.37 8.39
CA LEU A 4 4.90 2.98 8.01
C LEU A 4 4.66 2.84 6.51
N LEU A 5 5.65 2.38 5.78
CA LEU A 5 5.56 2.07 4.35
C LEU A 5 5.41 0.57 4.17
N LEU A 6 4.37 0.15 3.48
CA LEU A 6 4.08 -1.23 3.14
C LEU A 6 4.29 -1.43 1.64
N GLY A 7 5.11 -2.41 1.28
CA GLY A 7 5.58 -2.59 -0.08
C GLY A 7 6.86 -1.78 -0.29
N GLY A 8 7.99 -2.37 -0.01
CA GLY A 8 9.28 -1.67 0.11
C GLY A 8 10.22 -1.80 -1.07
N ALA A 9 9.78 -2.21 -2.26
CA ALA A 9 10.66 -2.45 -3.38
C ALA A 9 10.39 -1.48 -4.54
N GLY A 10 11.43 -0.81 -5.00
CA GLY A 10 11.36 0.06 -6.17
C GLY A 10 12.00 1.45 -5.97
N SER A 11 12.24 2.14 -7.08
CA SER A 11 12.91 3.45 -7.08
C SER A 11 12.07 4.55 -6.42
N LEU A 12 10.75 4.53 -6.65
CA LEU A 12 9.81 5.49 -6.08
C LEU A 12 9.85 5.45 -4.56
N ILE A 13 9.81 4.27 -3.98
CA ILE A 13 9.83 4.06 -2.52
C ILE A 13 11.14 4.57 -1.92
N ASN A 14 12.26 4.27 -2.57
CA ASN A 14 13.56 4.77 -2.10
C ASN A 14 13.65 6.29 -2.07
N GLN A 15 13.13 6.97 -3.09
CA GLN A 15 13.09 8.42 -3.14
C GLN A 15 12.18 9.00 -2.06
N MET A 16 11.02 8.40 -1.86
CA MET A 16 10.08 8.79 -0.80
C MET A 16 10.70 8.64 0.59
N ILE A 17 11.35 7.53 0.88
CA ILE A 17 12.04 7.31 2.16
C ILE A 17 13.08 8.41 2.42
N LEU A 18 13.89 8.71 1.41
CA LEU A 18 14.91 9.75 1.52
C LEU A 18 14.32 11.12 1.84
N LYS A 19 13.24 11.49 1.16
CA LYS A 19 12.53 12.75 1.35
C LYS A 19 11.92 12.83 2.73
N LEU A 20 11.17 11.83 3.15
CA LEU A 20 10.51 11.79 4.46
C LEU A 20 11.52 11.87 5.62
N ARG A 21 12.64 11.16 5.51
CA ARG A 21 13.69 11.22 6.51
C ARG A 21 14.38 12.59 6.56
N LYS A 22 14.58 13.23 5.40
CA LYS A 22 15.13 14.59 5.35
C LYS A 22 14.21 15.61 6.03
N GLU A 23 12.91 15.37 5.99
CA GLU A 23 11.88 16.18 6.67
C GLU A 23 11.74 15.83 8.17
N GLY A 24 12.57 14.94 8.70
CA GLY A 24 12.62 14.61 10.12
C GLY A 24 11.60 13.54 10.56
N HIS A 25 10.99 12.80 9.62
CA HIS A 25 10.11 11.70 9.95
C HIS A 25 10.88 10.41 10.26
N ARG A 26 10.33 9.61 11.16
CA ARG A 26 10.79 8.24 11.41
C ARG A 26 10.08 7.33 10.41
N VAL A 27 10.84 6.67 9.56
CA VAL A 27 10.29 5.85 8.47
C VAL A 27 10.59 4.39 8.74
N PHE A 28 9.53 3.59 8.82
CA PHE A 28 9.54 2.15 8.97
C PHE A 28 9.06 1.53 7.68
N VAL A 29 9.72 0.47 7.23
CA VAL A 29 9.36 -0.19 5.97
C VAL A 29 9.11 -1.66 6.22
N LEU A 30 7.95 -2.14 5.82
CA LEU A 30 7.66 -3.56 5.71
C LEU A 30 7.85 -3.99 4.26
N THR A 31 8.66 -5.03 4.06
CA THR A 31 8.98 -5.54 2.74
C THR A 31 8.90 -7.05 2.72
N GLY A 32 8.60 -7.62 1.56
CA GLY A 32 8.62 -9.07 1.36
C GLY A 32 10.04 -9.64 1.41
N ASP A 33 10.16 -10.90 1.78
CA ASP A 33 11.43 -11.62 2.03
C ASP A 33 12.45 -11.59 0.88
N ARG A 34 12.01 -11.30 -0.33
CA ARG A 34 12.84 -11.41 -1.53
C ARG A 34 13.77 -10.23 -1.75
N TYR A 35 13.52 -9.12 -1.09
CA TYR A 35 14.31 -7.91 -1.27
C TYR A 35 15.18 -7.68 -0.06
N LYS A 36 16.43 -7.95 -0.32
CA LYS A 36 17.49 -7.87 0.67
C LYS A 36 17.54 -6.48 1.31
N LYS A 37 17.80 -6.47 2.59
CA LYS A 37 18.11 -5.29 3.42
C LYS A 37 19.03 -4.25 2.77
N GLN A 38 19.71 -4.59 1.69
CA GLN A 38 20.65 -3.73 0.97
C GLN A 38 20.02 -2.46 0.38
N ASN A 39 18.73 -2.52 0.01
CA ASN A 39 18.07 -1.35 -0.59
C ASN A 39 17.52 -0.37 0.45
N TYR A 40 17.58 -0.73 1.74
CA TYR A 40 16.94 0.04 2.82
C TYR A 40 17.90 0.49 3.91
N GLU A 41 19.18 0.62 3.62
CA GLU A 41 20.19 1.11 4.58
C GLU A 41 19.85 2.48 5.17
N LYS A 42 18.95 3.22 4.50
CA LYS A 42 18.53 4.58 4.88
C LYS A 42 17.18 4.63 5.60
N VAL A 43 16.52 3.52 5.86
CA VAL A 43 15.31 3.48 6.68
C VAL A 43 15.66 3.27 8.14
N PHE A 44 14.75 3.70 9.03
CA PHE A 44 14.94 3.57 10.47
C PHE A 44 14.92 2.10 10.92
N GLU A 45 13.91 1.36 10.45
CA GLU A 45 13.77 -0.07 10.61
C GLU A 45 13.17 -0.69 9.36
N THR A 46 13.48 -1.95 9.12
CA THR A 46 12.91 -2.74 8.02
C THR A 46 12.39 -4.06 8.58
N TYR A 47 11.14 -4.37 8.30
CA TYR A 47 10.48 -5.60 8.70
C TYR A 47 10.22 -6.46 7.47
N ASN A 48 10.32 -7.77 7.63
CA ASN A 48 9.81 -8.69 6.61
C ASN A 48 8.28 -8.56 6.57
N PHE A 49 7.73 -8.64 5.37
CA PHE A 49 6.29 -8.50 5.20
C PHE A 49 5.58 -9.80 5.63
N PRO A 50 4.90 -9.83 6.76
CA PRO A 50 4.08 -10.96 7.15
C PRO A 50 2.76 -10.92 6.40
N TYR A 51 2.31 -12.05 5.91
CA TYR A 51 1.07 -12.17 5.15
C TYR A 51 -0.13 -12.59 6.00
N ASN A 52 -0.04 -12.50 7.31
CA ASN A 52 -1.16 -12.70 8.20
C ASN A 52 -1.46 -11.45 9.03
N SER A 53 -2.72 -11.26 9.39
CA SER A 53 -3.17 -10.06 10.10
C SER A 53 -2.72 -10.00 11.57
N GLU A 54 -2.35 -11.13 12.17
CA GLU A 54 -1.90 -11.17 13.58
C GLU A 54 -0.48 -10.63 13.69
N ASP A 55 0.45 -11.14 12.87
CA ASP A 55 1.83 -10.66 12.83
C ASP A 55 1.88 -9.18 12.41
N LEU A 56 1.04 -8.79 11.45
CA LEU A 56 0.89 -7.39 11.05
C LEU A 56 0.41 -6.51 12.21
N SER A 57 -0.56 -6.98 12.98
CA SER A 57 -1.05 -6.23 14.14
C SER A 57 0.06 -5.98 15.16
N GLU A 58 0.86 -6.97 15.48
CA GLU A 58 2.00 -6.84 16.42
C GLU A 58 3.03 -5.81 15.91
N ILE A 59 3.34 -5.87 14.61
CA ILE A 59 4.29 -4.92 13.99
C ILE A 59 3.72 -3.50 14.01
N ILE A 60 2.46 -3.32 13.60
CA ILE A 60 1.81 -2.02 13.57
C ILE A 60 1.71 -1.45 15.00
N GLU A 61 1.35 -2.25 15.99
CA GLU A 61 1.33 -1.83 17.39
C GLU A 61 2.73 -1.41 17.87
N SER A 62 3.79 -2.13 17.49
CA SER A 62 5.17 -1.80 17.86
C SER A 62 5.67 -0.51 17.23
N VAL A 63 5.29 -0.24 15.99
CA VAL A 63 5.65 0.99 15.26
C VAL A 63 4.80 2.17 15.73
N ASN A 64 3.55 1.92 16.08
CA ASN A 64 2.55 2.94 16.41
C ASN A 64 2.56 4.09 15.38
N PRO A 65 2.21 3.82 14.11
CA PRO A 65 2.31 4.79 13.04
C PRO A 65 1.30 5.92 13.19
N ASP A 66 1.68 7.11 12.77
CA ASP A 66 0.76 8.23 12.54
C ASP A 66 0.14 8.12 11.13
N VAL A 67 0.90 7.56 10.19
CA VAL A 67 0.48 7.32 8.80
C VAL A 67 1.00 5.98 8.34
N THR A 68 0.13 5.21 7.73
CA THR A 68 0.50 3.98 7.00
C THR A 68 0.22 4.16 5.52
N LEU A 69 1.20 3.89 4.68
CA LEU A 69 1.11 3.99 3.23
C LEU A 69 1.32 2.62 2.59
N PHE A 70 0.30 2.11 1.91
CA PHE A 70 0.41 0.89 1.11
C PHE A 70 0.69 1.24 -0.35
N MET A 71 1.86 0.81 -0.84
CA MET A 71 2.38 1.09 -2.16
C MET A 71 2.45 -0.17 -3.04
N GLY A 72 1.62 -1.15 -2.79
CA GLY A 72 1.66 -2.44 -3.47
C GLY A 72 1.54 -2.35 -4.99
N ALA A 73 0.81 -1.37 -5.51
CA ALA A 73 0.69 -1.15 -6.95
C ALA A 73 2.05 -0.88 -7.64
N PHE A 74 3.00 -0.31 -6.90
CA PHE A 74 4.34 0.05 -7.39
C PHE A 74 5.45 -0.84 -6.80
N ASP A 75 5.07 -1.87 -6.04
CA ASP A 75 6.04 -2.79 -5.45
C ASP A 75 6.43 -3.87 -6.46
N THR A 76 7.72 -3.91 -6.78
CA THR A 76 8.29 -4.91 -7.70
C THR A 76 8.25 -6.34 -7.15
N ASN A 77 7.83 -6.55 -5.90
CA ASN A 77 7.53 -7.86 -5.34
C ASN A 77 6.30 -8.50 -5.99
N TYR A 78 5.35 -7.70 -6.49
CA TYR A 78 4.23 -8.22 -7.26
C TYR A 78 4.63 -8.41 -8.71
N ARG A 79 4.62 -9.65 -9.14
CA ARG A 79 5.00 -10.02 -10.50
C ARG A 79 3.77 -10.06 -11.39
N TRP A 80 3.34 -8.91 -11.84
CA TRP A 80 2.14 -8.77 -12.68
C TRP A 80 2.21 -9.49 -14.03
N ASP A 81 3.37 -10.07 -14.39
CA ASP A 81 3.49 -11.04 -15.48
C ASP A 81 2.78 -12.38 -15.18
N LYS A 82 2.44 -12.64 -13.90
CA LYS A 82 1.66 -13.79 -13.41
C LYS A 82 0.35 -13.30 -12.78
N GLU A 83 -0.42 -12.60 -13.58
CA GLU A 83 -1.55 -11.77 -13.18
C GLU A 83 -2.51 -12.41 -12.19
N GLU A 84 -2.99 -13.63 -12.46
CA GLU A 84 -3.99 -14.29 -11.61
C GLU A 84 -3.48 -14.53 -10.18
N ARG A 85 -2.26 -15.00 -10.06
CA ARG A 85 -1.64 -15.26 -8.76
C ARG A 85 -1.41 -13.96 -7.99
N GLU A 86 -0.92 -12.94 -8.68
CA GLU A 86 -0.59 -11.68 -8.04
C GLU A 86 -1.84 -10.88 -7.68
N MET A 87 -2.95 -11.03 -8.41
CA MET A 87 -4.24 -10.50 -8.02
C MET A 87 -4.69 -11.04 -6.65
N VAL A 88 -4.66 -12.35 -6.48
CA VAL A 88 -5.03 -12.98 -5.21
C VAL A 88 -4.11 -12.52 -4.08
N ARG A 89 -2.82 -12.49 -4.33
CA ARG A 89 -1.82 -12.09 -3.35
C ARG A 89 -2.00 -10.65 -2.93
N TYR A 90 -2.09 -9.73 -3.89
CA TYR A 90 -2.26 -8.29 -3.63
C TYR A 90 -3.53 -8.02 -2.80
N THR A 91 -4.64 -8.63 -3.21
CA THR A 91 -5.92 -8.46 -2.51
C THR A 91 -5.86 -9.03 -1.09
N SER A 92 -5.25 -10.21 -0.91
CA SER A 92 -5.06 -10.83 0.39
C SER A 92 -4.16 -9.98 1.29
N ASP A 93 -3.06 -9.46 0.77
CA ASP A 93 -2.15 -8.60 1.52
C ASP A 93 -2.86 -7.32 1.98
N LEU A 94 -3.60 -6.65 1.07
CA LEU A 94 -4.39 -5.47 1.42
C LEU A 94 -5.42 -5.76 2.52
N MET A 95 -6.17 -6.86 2.38
CA MET A 95 -7.17 -7.25 3.38
C MET A 95 -6.54 -7.50 4.75
N ASN A 96 -5.42 -8.22 4.81
CA ASN A 96 -4.71 -8.48 6.06
C ASN A 96 -4.19 -7.19 6.71
N ILE A 97 -3.71 -6.25 5.90
CA ILE A 97 -3.26 -4.92 6.36
C ILE A 97 -4.44 -4.16 6.98
N LEU A 98 -5.56 -4.06 6.25
CA LEU A 98 -6.72 -3.32 6.72
C LEU A 98 -7.31 -3.94 7.99
N VAL A 99 -7.41 -5.27 8.07
CA VAL A 99 -7.86 -5.97 9.28
C VAL A 99 -6.94 -5.68 10.46
N ALA A 100 -5.61 -5.68 10.24
CA ALA A 100 -4.67 -5.33 11.30
C ALA A 100 -4.89 -3.88 11.80
N HIS A 101 -5.15 -2.95 10.89
CA HIS A 101 -5.40 -1.54 11.21
C HIS A 101 -6.74 -1.28 11.90
N THR A 102 -7.76 -2.14 11.77
CA THR A 102 -9.04 -1.95 12.49
C THR A 102 -8.88 -1.91 14.00
N LYS A 103 -7.80 -2.47 14.52
CA LYS A 103 -7.47 -2.48 15.94
C LYS A 103 -6.84 -1.17 16.42
N ILE A 104 -6.31 -0.37 15.50
CA ILE A 104 -5.60 0.88 15.77
C ILE A 104 -6.44 2.03 15.23
N LYS A 105 -7.03 2.81 16.11
CA LYS A 105 -8.03 3.84 15.73
C LYS A 105 -7.45 5.22 15.39
N LYS A 106 -6.15 5.38 15.19
CA LYS A 106 -5.54 6.72 15.19
C LYS A 106 -4.67 7.04 13.99
N ASP A 107 -4.28 6.08 13.16
CA ASP A 107 -3.45 6.34 12.01
C ASP A 107 -4.28 6.61 10.75
N LYS A 108 -3.70 7.40 9.88
CA LYS A 108 -4.21 7.58 8.52
C LYS A 108 -3.66 6.48 7.63
N PHE A 109 -4.55 5.71 7.02
CA PHE A 109 -4.17 4.74 5.99
C PHE A 109 -4.23 5.38 4.61
N ILE A 110 -3.18 5.22 3.81
CA ILE A 110 -3.12 5.73 2.43
C ILE A 110 -2.90 4.56 1.49
N LEU A 111 -3.84 4.36 0.57
CA LEU A 111 -3.67 3.47 -0.57
C LEU A 111 -3.09 4.27 -1.73
N LEU A 112 -1.92 3.88 -2.23
CA LEU A 112 -1.41 4.40 -3.50
C LEU A 112 -1.91 3.51 -4.63
N SER A 113 -2.91 4.00 -5.37
CA SER A 113 -3.48 3.35 -6.56
C SER A 113 -2.66 3.69 -7.82
N SER A 114 -3.22 3.55 -8.98
CA SER A 114 -2.57 3.85 -10.27
C SER A 114 -3.60 4.32 -11.28
N ASP A 115 -3.18 5.18 -12.20
CA ASP A 115 -3.93 5.60 -13.37
C ASP A 115 -4.42 4.46 -14.27
N GLU A 116 -3.85 3.27 -14.12
CA GLU A 116 -4.32 2.07 -14.83
C GLU A 116 -5.79 1.74 -14.55
N VAL A 117 -6.36 2.20 -13.44
CA VAL A 117 -7.79 2.03 -13.14
C VAL A 117 -8.68 2.68 -14.21
N TYR A 118 -8.17 3.68 -14.91
CA TYR A 118 -8.85 4.38 -16.02
C TYR A 118 -8.44 3.88 -17.40
N GLN A 119 -7.69 2.78 -17.49
CA GLN A 119 -7.19 2.26 -18.74
C GLN A 119 -8.34 1.91 -19.71
N GLY A 120 -8.29 2.48 -20.92
CA GLY A 120 -9.36 2.36 -21.91
C GLY A 120 -10.24 3.61 -22.01
N ASN A 121 -10.09 4.56 -21.13
CA ASN A 121 -10.63 5.90 -21.30
C ASN A 121 -9.61 6.73 -22.10
N TYR A 122 -10.02 7.26 -23.25
CA TYR A 122 -9.15 7.96 -24.20
C TYR A 122 -9.44 9.45 -24.25
N GLU A 123 -10.00 10.00 -23.20
CA GLU A 123 -10.16 11.45 -23.07
C GLU A 123 -8.80 12.08 -22.75
N ASP A 124 -8.57 13.27 -23.28
CA ASP A 124 -7.30 14.00 -23.09
C ASP A 124 -7.04 14.36 -21.62
N GLU A 125 -8.11 14.55 -20.85
CA GLU A 125 -8.06 14.82 -19.40
C GLU A 125 -9.07 13.92 -18.67
N ILE A 126 -8.62 13.23 -17.63
CA ILE A 126 -9.47 12.40 -16.78
C ILE A 126 -9.72 13.15 -15.47
N GLY A 127 -10.95 13.56 -15.24
CA GLY A 127 -11.37 14.20 -13.99
C GLY A 127 -11.60 13.21 -12.86
N GLU A 128 -11.66 13.70 -11.64
CA GLU A 128 -11.87 12.87 -10.44
C GLU A 128 -13.26 12.20 -10.37
N ASP A 129 -14.21 12.67 -11.16
CA ASP A 129 -15.57 12.13 -11.28
C ASP A 129 -15.68 10.97 -12.29
N VAL A 130 -14.63 10.72 -13.04
CA VAL A 130 -14.59 9.63 -14.02
C VAL A 130 -14.52 8.28 -13.29
N ARG A 131 -15.46 7.40 -13.65
CA ARG A 131 -15.48 6.06 -13.04
C ARG A 131 -14.35 5.20 -13.58
N PRO A 132 -13.64 4.46 -12.70
CA PRO A 132 -12.67 3.47 -13.12
C PRO A 132 -13.26 2.47 -14.10
N SER A 133 -12.55 2.21 -15.20
CA SER A 133 -13.03 1.38 -16.32
C SER A 133 -12.01 0.38 -16.84
N GLY A 134 -10.87 0.27 -16.18
CA GLY A 134 -9.79 -0.62 -16.57
C GLY A 134 -10.23 -2.07 -16.74
N THR A 135 -9.81 -2.72 -17.82
CA THR A 135 -10.24 -4.08 -18.19
C THR A 135 -9.18 -5.14 -17.94
N LYS A 136 -7.92 -4.77 -17.88
CA LYS A 136 -6.82 -5.69 -17.57
C LYS A 136 -6.89 -6.18 -16.12
N ILE A 137 -6.38 -7.37 -15.85
CA ILE A 137 -6.43 -7.99 -14.51
C ILE A 137 -5.82 -7.07 -13.45
N ARG A 138 -4.67 -6.45 -13.71
CA ARG A 138 -4.04 -5.51 -12.78
C ARG A 138 -4.96 -4.31 -12.50
N ALA A 139 -5.51 -3.68 -13.55
CA ALA A 139 -6.43 -2.57 -13.39
C ALA A 139 -7.67 -2.96 -12.57
N LYS A 140 -8.27 -4.12 -12.87
CA LYS A 140 -9.41 -4.64 -12.09
C LYS A 140 -9.04 -4.93 -10.63
N THR A 141 -7.85 -5.43 -10.38
CA THR A 141 -7.37 -5.66 -9.01
C THR A 141 -7.25 -4.35 -8.23
N LEU A 142 -6.72 -3.29 -8.87
CA LEU A 142 -6.61 -1.98 -8.25
C LEU A 142 -7.97 -1.34 -8.00
N ILE A 143 -8.93 -1.46 -8.95
CA ILE A 143 -10.31 -1.01 -8.75
C ILE A 143 -10.94 -1.72 -7.55
N GLN A 144 -10.77 -3.03 -7.44
CA GLN A 144 -11.26 -3.79 -6.27
C GLN A 144 -10.58 -3.33 -4.98
N ALA A 145 -9.30 -3.00 -5.02
CA ALA A 145 -8.59 -2.50 -3.85
C ALA A 145 -9.15 -1.15 -3.36
N GLU A 146 -9.50 -0.26 -4.27
CA GLU A 146 -10.17 1.00 -3.94
C GLU A 146 -11.54 0.76 -3.31
N GLU A 147 -12.36 -0.13 -3.89
CA GLU A 147 -13.66 -0.52 -3.35
C GLU A 147 -13.55 -1.17 -1.96
N ILE A 148 -12.55 -2.00 -1.73
CA ILE A 148 -12.26 -2.58 -0.41
C ILE A 148 -11.93 -1.48 0.60
N CYS A 149 -11.07 -0.53 0.23
CA CYS A 149 -10.72 0.61 1.08
C CYS A 149 -11.94 1.46 1.42
N ASP A 150 -12.80 1.75 0.44
CA ASP A 150 -14.05 2.47 0.66
C ASP A 150 -14.99 1.72 1.60
N ASN A 151 -15.04 0.40 1.51
CA ASN A 151 -15.83 -0.43 2.41
C ASN A 151 -15.32 -0.32 3.85
N PHE A 152 -14.00 -0.39 4.06
CA PHE A 152 -13.40 -0.22 5.39
C PHE A 152 -13.59 1.20 5.94
N ARG A 153 -13.50 2.23 5.10
CA ARG A 153 -13.81 3.62 5.48
C ARG A 153 -15.23 3.73 5.98
N ASN A 154 -16.20 3.20 5.24
CA ASN A 154 -17.62 3.39 5.51
C ASN A 154 -18.14 2.51 6.65
N ASN A 155 -17.67 1.29 6.81
CA ASN A 155 -18.20 0.33 7.76
C ASN A 155 -17.41 0.23 9.06
N TRP A 156 -16.10 0.53 9.04
CA TRP A 156 -15.23 0.50 10.22
C TRP A 156 -14.76 1.88 10.67
N GLY A 157 -15.11 2.94 9.93
CA GLY A 157 -14.73 4.30 10.27
C GLY A 157 -13.24 4.58 10.21
N MET A 158 -12.50 3.84 9.37
CA MET A 158 -11.06 4.06 9.17
C MET A 158 -10.81 5.36 8.41
N ASP A 159 -9.80 6.12 8.81
CA ASP A 159 -9.33 7.29 8.06
C ASP A 159 -8.47 6.81 6.87
N ILE A 160 -9.11 6.60 5.74
CA ILE A 160 -8.46 6.10 4.52
C ILE A 160 -8.45 7.19 3.44
N LEU A 161 -7.29 7.38 2.81
CA LEU A 161 -7.12 8.20 1.62
C LEU A 161 -6.66 7.31 0.47
N ILE A 162 -7.26 7.47 -0.70
CA ILE A 162 -6.84 6.81 -1.96
C ILE A 162 -6.21 7.87 -2.85
N LEU A 163 -5.01 7.63 -3.36
CA LEU A 163 -4.22 8.52 -4.23
C LEU A 163 -3.85 7.81 -5.52
#